data_474cb0afa3a596eba127511d79aef882
#
_entry.id   474cb0afa3a596eba127511d79aef882
#
_cell.length_a   1.000
_cell.length_b   1.000
_cell.length_c   1.000
_cell.angle_alpha   90.00
_cell.angle_beta   90.00
_cell.angle_gamma   90.00
#
_symmetry.space_group_name_H-M   'P 1'
#
loop_
_entity.id
_entity.type
_entity.pdbx_description
1 polymer ?
#
loop_
_entity_poly.entity_id
_entity_poly.type
_entity_poly.pdbx_seq_one_letter_code
_entity_poly.pdbx_strand_id
1 'polypeptide(L)'
;METKTVILMLSGGRDSFLAACRLLDDKNQYKIKMVTYDNGCSYGSENVSKVAKRIIEKYGFERASYLGVYRIGGIIREFFSPYFNMKPDEQVKRYKGMTPSQFHCLVCRTGMYICSIWLAMSEHASYIAEGGRKDQKFVVELPGMALERYSALVKEADLELLLPVYELNDNWERDNELLRRGYICKTMEQKCLIGFPAKDSIDQTVIDGVHAYYDEVILPRIRELHFLESDTVLCYLENKYDEFSK
;
A
#
# COMPACT_ATOMS: atom_id res chain seq x y z
N MET A 1 -16.68 -22.59 -9.94
CA MET A 1 -16.50 -21.11 -9.84
C MET A 1 -15.03 -20.82 -10.00
N GLU A 2 -14.70 -19.85 -10.81
CA GLU A 2 -13.31 -19.44 -11.01
C GLU A 2 -12.78 -18.78 -9.74
N THR A 3 -11.59 -19.20 -9.27
CA THR A 3 -11.00 -18.67 -8.03
C THR A 3 -10.48 -17.27 -8.30
N LYS A 4 -10.96 -16.27 -7.57
CA LYS A 4 -10.56 -14.88 -7.71
C LYS A 4 -9.23 -14.62 -6.98
N THR A 5 -8.20 -14.26 -7.73
CA THR A 5 -6.88 -13.95 -7.16
C THR A 5 -6.79 -12.48 -6.76
N VAL A 6 -6.22 -12.20 -5.57
CA VAL A 6 -6.06 -10.87 -4.98
C VAL A 6 -4.59 -10.66 -4.62
N ILE A 7 -3.99 -9.54 -5.04
CA ILE A 7 -2.72 -9.06 -4.50
C ILE A 7 -3.02 -8.24 -3.24
N LEU A 8 -2.55 -8.71 -2.08
CA LEU A 8 -2.77 -8.03 -0.81
C LEU A 8 -1.49 -7.36 -0.32
N MET A 9 -1.53 -6.06 -0.12
CA MET A 9 -0.47 -5.30 0.53
C MET A 9 -0.41 -5.64 2.02
N LEU A 10 0.60 -6.41 2.44
CA LEU A 10 0.78 -6.86 3.82
C LEU A 10 1.88 -6.06 4.50
N SER A 11 1.52 -5.17 5.43
CA SER A 11 2.46 -4.35 6.20
C SER A 11 2.98 -5.02 7.47
N GLY A 12 2.41 -6.18 7.85
CA GLY A 12 2.62 -6.81 9.16
C GLY A 12 1.83 -6.15 10.31
N GLY A 13 1.09 -5.08 10.01
CA GLY A 13 0.15 -4.42 10.91
C GLY A 13 -1.15 -5.20 11.08
N ARG A 14 -1.89 -4.87 12.14
CA ARG A 14 -3.15 -5.55 12.47
C ARG A 14 -4.24 -5.34 11.43
N ASP A 15 -4.26 -4.18 10.77
CA ASP A 15 -5.26 -3.85 9.75
C ASP A 15 -5.07 -4.72 8.50
N SER A 16 -3.86 -4.80 7.96
CA SER A 16 -3.56 -5.67 6.81
C SER A 16 -3.72 -7.15 7.12
N PHE A 17 -3.44 -7.56 8.37
CA PHE A 17 -3.68 -8.93 8.83
C PHE A 17 -5.17 -9.25 8.86
N LEU A 18 -6.01 -8.34 9.41
CA LEU A 18 -7.45 -8.53 9.42
C LEU A 18 -8.05 -8.52 8.01
N ALA A 19 -7.53 -7.66 7.12
CA ALA A 19 -7.91 -7.65 5.72
C ALA A 19 -7.69 -9.02 5.05
N ALA A 20 -6.54 -9.65 5.30
CA ALA A 20 -6.26 -11.02 4.84
C ALA A 20 -7.29 -12.02 5.36
N CYS A 21 -7.60 -11.96 6.67
CA CYS A 21 -8.57 -12.87 7.27
C CYS A 21 -9.97 -12.71 6.68
N ARG A 22 -10.43 -11.47 6.49
CA ARG A 22 -11.75 -11.20 5.91
C ARG A 22 -11.87 -11.70 4.48
N LEU A 23 -10.85 -11.49 3.65
CA LEU A 23 -10.82 -11.99 2.28
C LEU A 23 -10.83 -13.53 2.24
N LEU A 24 -10.08 -14.20 3.12
CA LEU A 24 -10.00 -15.65 3.16
C LEU A 24 -11.25 -16.31 3.73
N ASP A 25 -11.99 -15.62 4.60
CA ASP A 25 -13.28 -16.09 5.14
C ASP A 25 -14.47 -15.72 4.24
N ASP A 26 -14.25 -14.89 3.21
CA ASP A 26 -15.30 -14.45 2.32
C ASP A 26 -15.85 -15.62 1.46
N LYS A 27 -17.17 -15.60 1.26
CA LYS A 27 -17.89 -16.61 0.43
C LYS A 27 -17.43 -16.65 -1.03
N ASN A 28 -16.81 -15.58 -1.53
CA ASN A 28 -16.25 -15.53 -2.89
C ASN A 28 -15.01 -16.42 -3.07
N GLN A 29 -14.51 -17.03 -2.00
CA GLN A 29 -13.37 -17.95 -2.02
C GLN A 29 -12.10 -17.34 -2.65
N TYR A 30 -11.73 -16.13 -2.23
CA TYR A 30 -10.52 -15.49 -2.70
C TYR A 30 -9.28 -16.32 -2.44
N LYS A 31 -8.34 -16.29 -3.39
CA LYS A 31 -6.95 -16.70 -3.22
C LYS A 31 -6.13 -15.43 -3.08
N ILE A 32 -5.38 -15.30 -1.99
CA ILE A 32 -4.56 -14.11 -1.75
C ILE A 32 -3.07 -14.40 -1.99
N LYS A 33 -2.42 -13.47 -2.68
CA LYS A 33 -0.98 -13.40 -2.83
C LYS A 33 -0.50 -12.16 -2.09
N MET A 34 0.10 -12.36 -0.92
CA MET A 34 0.53 -11.28 -0.03
C MET A 34 1.89 -10.73 -0.46
N VAL A 35 2.06 -9.42 -0.41
CA VAL A 35 3.30 -8.73 -0.76
C VAL A 35 3.62 -7.66 0.28
N THR A 36 4.89 -7.49 0.58
CA THR A 36 5.41 -6.42 1.44
C THR A 36 6.29 -5.49 0.63
N TYR A 37 6.27 -4.19 0.93
CA TYR A 37 7.06 -3.19 0.24
C TYR A 37 8.09 -2.56 1.17
N ASP A 38 9.34 -2.53 0.72
CA ASP A 38 10.41 -1.78 1.35
C ASP A 38 10.66 -0.49 0.55
N ASN A 39 10.46 0.66 1.19
CA ASN A 39 10.64 1.97 0.58
C ASN A 39 12.08 2.52 0.73
N GLY A 40 12.99 1.73 1.26
CA GLY A 40 14.37 2.14 1.54
C GLY A 40 14.55 2.99 2.81
N CYS A 41 13.45 3.42 3.44
CA CYS A 41 13.45 4.20 4.69
C CYS A 41 12.73 3.46 5.83
N SER A 42 12.35 2.21 5.62
CA SER A 42 11.68 1.37 6.60
C SER A 42 12.62 0.32 7.17
N TYR A 43 12.30 -0.17 8.37
CA TYR A 43 12.98 -1.29 9.01
C TYR A 43 11.96 -2.26 9.59
N GLY A 44 12.35 -3.53 9.71
CA GLY A 44 11.49 -4.59 10.24
C GLY A 44 10.60 -5.25 9.17
N SER A 45 10.82 -4.98 7.88
CA SER A 45 10.10 -5.63 6.78
C SER A 45 10.28 -7.16 6.80
N GLU A 46 11.43 -7.64 7.25
CA GLU A 46 11.73 -9.06 7.44
C GLU A 46 10.79 -9.77 8.43
N ASN A 47 10.23 -9.03 9.40
CA ASN A 47 9.30 -9.61 10.37
C ASN A 47 7.91 -9.88 9.79
N VAL A 48 7.57 -9.26 8.66
CA VAL A 48 6.26 -9.42 8.02
C VAL A 48 6.08 -10.84 7.50
N SER A 49 7.16 -11.51 7.10
CA SER A 49 7.16 -12.92 6.70
C SER A 49 6.55 -13.85 7.77
N LYS A 50 6.78 -13.54 9.07
CA LYS A 50 6.19 -14.28 10.20
C LYS A 50 4.68 -14.12 10.27
N VAL A 51 4.17 -12.94 9.87
CA VAL A 51 2.72 -12.69 9.79
C VAL A 51 2.12 -13.45 8.61
N ALA A 52 2.76 -13.38 7.46
CA ALA A 52 2.35 -14.13 6.27
C ALA A 52 2.31 -15.66 6.57
N LYS A 53 3.34 -16.18 7.23
CA LYS A 53 3.39 -17.59 7.62
C LYS A 53 2.19 -18.01 8.47
N ARG A 54 1.80 -17.20 9.47
CA ARG A 54 0.62 -17.49 10.31
C ARG A 54 -0.69 -17.54 9.50
N ILE A 55 -0.83 -16.67 8.50
CA ILE A 55 -1.99 -16.66 7.60
C ILE A 55 -1.99 -17.94 6.77
N ILE A 56 -0.85 -18.32 6.18
CA ILE A 56 -0.69 -19.52 5.37
C ILE A 56 -0.94 -20.79 6.20
N GLU A 57 -0.41 -20.87 7.41
CA GLU A 57 -0.63 -21.99 8.32
C GLU A 57 -2.10 -22.21 8.67
N LYS A 58 -2.87 -21.13 8.80
CA LYS A 58 -4.30 -21.21 9.12
C LYS A 58 -5.17 -21.56 7.92
N TYR A 59 -4.91 -20.94 6.77
CA TYR A 59 -5.82 -21.01 5.61
C TYR A 59 -5.34 -21.96 4.51
N GLY A 60 -4.11 -22.43 4.61
CA GLY A 60 -3.48 -23.33 3.63
C GLY A 60 -2.80 -22.56 2.50
N PHE A 61 -1.74 -23.16 1.95
CA PHE A 61 -0.94 -22.58 0.86
C PHE A 61 -1.71 -22.49 -0.47
N GLU A 62 -2.76 -23.28 -0.64
CA GLU A 62 -3.64 -23.20 -1.81
C GLU A 62 -4.46 -21.90 -1.84
N ARG A 63 -4.78 -21.36 -0.65
CA ARG A 63 -5.59 -20.16 -0.47
C ARG A 63 -4.76 -18.90 -0.23
N ALA A 64 -3.57 -19.03 0.35
CA ALA A 64 -2.71 -17.90 0.73
C ALA A 64 -1.25 -18.22 0.40
N SER A 65 -0.58 -17.27 -0.25
CA SER A 65 0.87 -17.32 -0.51
C SER A 65 1.53 -15.98 -0.22
N TYR A 66 2.83 -15.97 -0.02
CA TYR A 66 3.62 -14.77 0.22
C TYR A 66 4.65 -14.57 -0.88
N LEU A 67 4.54 -13.46 -1.60
CA LEU A 67 5.43 -13.13 -2.71
C LEU A 67 6.78 -12.56 -2.26
N GLY A 68 6.89 -12.22 -0.97
CA GLY A 68 8.12 -11.66 -0.39
C GLY A 68 8.09 -10.14 -0.25
N VAL A 69 9.29 -9.56 -0.08
CA VAL A 69 9.50 -8.12 0.05
C VAL A 69 10.02 -7.55 -1.26
N TYR A 70 9.38 -6.51 -1.77
CA TYR A 70 9.80 -5.79 -2.97
C TYR A 70 10.34 -4.42 -2.59
N ARG A 71 11.54 -4.08 -3.07
CA ARG A 71 12.14 -2.76 -2.88
C ARG A 71 11.64 -1.80 -3.96
N ILE A 72 10.86 -0.81 -3.53
CA ILE A 72 10.22 0.16 -4.42
C ILE A 72 10.92 1.53 -4.46
N GLY A 73 12.13 1.63 -3.89
CA GLY A 73 12.88 2.88 -3.81
C GLY A 73 13.14 3.54 -5.17
N GLY A 74 13.36 2.74 -6.21
CA GLY A 74 13.51 3.23 -7.58
C GLY A 74 12.26 3.92 -8.10
N ILE A 75 11.08 3.32 -7.90
CA ILE A 75 9.78 3.90 -8.29
C ILE A 75 9.52 5.20 -7.52
N ILE A 76 9.74 5.18 -6.20
CA ILE A 76 9.53 6.35 -5.33
C ILE A 76 10.38 7.54 -5.80
N ARG A 77 11.63 7.30 -6.19
CA ARG A 77 12.57 8.33 -6.67
C ARG A 77 12.03 9.12 -7.85
N GLU A 78 11.30 8.47 -8.76
CA GLU A 78 10.72 9.12 -9.93
C GLU A 78 9.68 10.19 -9.57
N PHE A 79 8.99 10.01 -8.45
CA PHE A 79 8.00 11.00 -7.96
C PHE A 79 8.59 11.98 -6.94
N PHE A 80 9.73 11.64 -6.35
CA PHE A 80 10.42 12.48 -5.36
C PHE A 80 11.22 13.59 -6.02
N SER A 81 11.94 13.26 -7.09
CA SER A 81 12.87 14.15 -7.77
C SER A 81 12.24 15.45 -8.25
N PRO A 82 11.05 15.48 -8.86
CA PRO A 82 10.44 16.73 -9.30
C PRO A 82 10.22 17.73 -8.17
N TYR A 83 9.79 17.26 -7.00
CA TYR A 83 9.56 18.12 -5.84
C TYR A 83 10.87 18.73 -5.31
N PHE A 84 11.90 17.91 -5.12
CA PHE A 84 13.18 18.38 -4.58
C PHE A 84 13.98 19.25 -5.56
N ASN A 85 13.69 19.18 -6.84
CA ASN A 85 14.30 20.03 -7.86
C ASN A 85 13.65 21.44 -7.93
N MET A 86 12.51 21.65 -7.25
CA MET A 86 11.85 22.95 -7.17
C MET A 86 12.55 23.83 -6.12
N LYS A 87 12.49 25.16 -6.33
CA LYS A 87 12.89 26.13 -5.31
C LYS A 87 11.95 26.03 -4.09
N PRO A 88 12.47 26.21 -2.85
CA PRO A 88 11.62 26.11 -1.64
C PRO A 88 10.37 27.01 -1.67
N ASP A 89 10.50 28.24 -2.15
CA ASP A 89 9.37 29.17 -2.28
C ASP A 89 8.30 28.68 -3.27
N GLU A 90 8.72 28.02 -4.32
CA GLU A 90 7.82 27.41 -5.31
C GLU A 90 7.10 26.19 -4.74
N GLN A 91 7.81 25.34 -4.00
CA GLN A 91 7.22 24.20 -3.30
C GLN A 91 6.10 24.65 -2.35
N VAL A 92 6.40 25.64 -1.49
CA VAL A 92 5.43 26.18 -0.53
C VAL A 92 4.24 26.85 -1.24
N LYS A 93 4.49 27.60 -2.31
CA LYS A 93 3.43 28.31 -3.06
C LYS A 93 2.51 27.34 -3.79
N ARG A 94 3.05 26.27 -4.38
CA ARG A 94 2.33 25.38 -5.28
C ARG A 94 1.64 24.22 -4.54
N TYR A 95 2.32 23.67 -3.53
CA TYR A 95 1.83 22.51 -2.78
C TYR A 95 1.65 22.83 -1.28
N LYS A 96 0.90 23.88 -1.02
CA LYS A 96 0.64 24.52 0.27
C LYS A 96 0.51 23.54 1.43
N GLY A 97 1.29 23.74 2.48
CA GLY A 97 1.13 23.07 3.77
C GLY A 97 1.59 21.62 3.84
N MET A 98 1.97 21.00 2.73
CA MET A 98 2.45 19.63 2.72
C MET A 98 3.88 19.55 3.27
N THR A 99 4.07 18.79 4.36
CA THR A 99 5.40 18.56 4.93
C THR A 99 6.19 17.52 4.12
N PRO A 100 7.52 17.48 4.19
CA PRO A 100 8.34 16.45 3.54
C PRO A 100 7.93 15.03 3.92
N SER A 101 7.47 14.82 5.16
CA SER A 101 6.97 13.52 5.63
C SER A 101 5.67 13.11 4.93
N GLN A 102 4.70 14.03 4.84
CA GLN A 102 3.44 13.78 4.15
C GLN A 102 3.65 13.54 2.65
N PHE A 103 4.56 14.30 2.06
CA PHE A 103 4.99 14.11 0.69
C PHE A 103 5.61 12.73 0.47
N HIS A 104 6.52 12.31 1.36
CA HIS A 104 7.13 10.97 1.30
C HIS A 104 6.06 9.87 1.39
N CYS A 105 5.08 10.01 2.28
CA CYS A 105 4.00 9.03 2.41
C CYS A 105 3.17 8.92 1.12
N LEU A 106 2.83 10.05 0.49
CA LEU A 106 2.09 10.05 -0.78
C LEU A 106 2.85 9.29 -1.88
N VAL A 107 4.12 9.63 -2.11
CA VAL A 107 4.90 8.98 -3.18
C VAL A 107 5.22 7.52 -2.87
N CYS A 108 5.43 7.18 -1.59
CA CYS A 108 5.62 5.82 -1.14
C CYS A 108 4.38 4.96 -1.44
N ARG A 109 3.20 5.45 -1.07
CA ARG A 109 1.93 4.75 -1.34
C ARG A 109 1.69 4.59 -2.83
N THR A 110 1.97 5.62 -3.63
CA THR A 110 1.90 5.54 -5.08
C THR A 110 2.80 4.42 -5.63
N GLY A 111 4.04 4.34 -5.16
CA GLY A 111 4.96 3.27 -5.54
C GLY A 111 4.45 1.86 -5.17
N MET A 112 3.79 1.73 -4.01
CA MET A 112 3.15 0.47 -3.61
C MET A 112 2.02 0.07 -4.58
N TYR A 113 1.17 1.02 -4.98
CA TYR A 113 0.10 0.74 -5.95
C TYR A 113 0.64 0.35 -7.32
N ILE A 114 1.64 1.06 -7.84
CA ILE A 114 2.29 0.74 -9.12
C ILE A 114 2.86 -0.68 -9.09
N CYS A 115 3.62 -1.03 -8.05
CA CYS A 115 4.16 -2.37 -7.90
C CYS A 115 3.04 -3.43 -7.73
N SER A 116 1.96 -3.10 -7.02
CA SER A 116 0.80 -4.00 -6.88
C SER A 116 0.07 -4.23 -8.20
N ILE A 117 -0.07 -3.21 -9.04
CA ILE A 117 -0.66 -3.32 -10.39
C ILE A 117 0.19 -4.25 -11.24
N TRP A 118 1.50 -4.02 -11.28
CA TRP A 118 2.43 -4.89 -12.00
C TRP A 118 2.35 -6.35 -11.51
N LEU A 119 2.34 -6.56 -10.18
CA LEU A 119 2.18 -7.91 -9.61
C LEU A 119 0.84 -8.53 -9.98
N ALA A 120 -0.24 -7.76 -9.97
CA ALA A 120 -1.55 -8.27 -10.35
C ALA A 120 -1.57 -8.78 -11.80
N MET A 121 -0.96 -8.02 -12.70
CA MET A 121 -0.82 -8.45 -14.11
C MET A 121 0.04 -9.69 -14.23
N SER A 122 1.21 -9.73 -13.57
CA SER A 122 2.14 -10.87 -13.61
C SER A 122 1.57 -12.15 -13.00
N GLU A 123 0.72 -12.02 -11.98
CA GLU A 123 0.12 -13.12 -11.23
C GLU A 123 -1.31 -13.45 -11.66
N HIS A 124 -1.77 -12.82 -12.76
CA HIS A 124 -3.14 -12.95 -13.30
C HIS A 124 -4.20 -12.72 -12.22
N ALA A 125 -3.98 -11.73 -11.36
CA ALA A 125 -4.94 -11.33 -10.35
C ALA A 125 -5.89 -10.27 -10.91
N SER A 126 -7.14 -10.26 -10.45
CA SER A 126 -8.16 -9.28 -10.85
C SER A 126 -8.32 -8.19 -9.79
N TYR A 127 -7.72 -8.36 -8.61
CA TYR A 127 -7.95 -7.51 -7.46
C TYR A 127 -6.64 -7.12 -6.78
N ILE A 128 -6.62 -5.88 -6.27
CA ILE A 128 -5.64 -5.40 -5.30
C ILE A 128 -6.37 -5.13 -4.00
N ALA A 129 -5.76 -5.46 -2.85
CA ALA A 129 -6.36 -5.20 -1.55
C ALA A 129 -5.37 -4.57 -0.58
N GLU A 130 -5.89 -3.76 0.34
CA GLU A 130 -5.11 -3.16 1.41
C GLU A 130 -5.89 -3.05 2.73
N GLY A 131 -5.18 -2.74 3.82
CA GLY A 131 -5.72 -2.60 5.16
C GLY A 131 -6.08 -1.15 5.56
N GLY A 132 -6.34 -0.27 4.61
CA GLY A 132 -6.73 1.11 4.89
C GLY A 132 -8.09 1.22 5.56
N ARG A 133 -8.22 2.13 6.55
CA ARG A 133 -9.46 2.37 7.30
C ARG A 133 -9.88 3.84 7.22
N LYS A 134 -11.18 4.09 7.22
CA LYS A 134 -11.76 5.45 7.13
C LYS A 134 -11.46 6.36 8.33
N ASP A 135 -11.13 5.78 9.50
CA ASP A 135 -10.78 6.54 10.71
C ASP A 135 -9.34 7.06 10.72
N GLN A 136 -8.49 6.60 9.80
CA GLN A 136 -7.09 7.04 9.67
C GLN A 136 -6.97 8.38 8.93
N LYS A 137 -7.71 9.39 9.41
CA LYS A 137 -7.78 10.73 8.79
C LYS A 137 -6.50 11.56 8.88
N PHE A 138 -5.56 11.12 9.69
CA PHE A 138 -4.26 11.78 9.89
C PHE A 138 -3.17 11.28 8.93
N VAL A 139 -3.48 10.33 8.09
CA VAL A 139 -2.55 9.74 7.11
C VAL A 139 -2.89 10.28 5.73
N VAL A 140 -2.04 11.13 5.20
CA VAL A 140 -2.28 11.93 3.98
C VAL A 140 -2.62 11.10 2.74
N GLU A 141 -2.06 9.91 2.66
CA GLU A 141 -2.29 8.97 1.57
C GLU A 141 -3.57 8.13 1.70
N LEU A 142 -4.30 8.25 2.82
CA LEU A 142 -5.52 7.46 3.09
C LEU A 142 -6.84 8.25 3.10
N PRO A 143 -6.89 9.58 3.21
CA PRO A 143 -8.16 10.30 3.13
C PRO A 143 -8.86 10.01 1.80
N GLY A 144 -10.19 10.00 1.81
CA GLY A 144 -11.05 9.56 0.72
C GLY A 144 -10.60 9.96 -0.67
N MET A 145 -10.09 11.20 -0.83
CA MET A 145 -9.66 11.69 -2.14
C MET A 145 -8.35 11.09 -2.66
N ALA A 146 -7.37 10.79 -1.81
CA ALA A 146 -6.17 10.06 -2.24
C ALA A 146 -6.56 8.62 -2.62
N LEU A 147 -7.46 8.02 -1.85
CA LEU A 147 -7.98 6.69 -2.11
C LEU A 147 -8.79 6.62 -3.42
N GLU A 148 -9.59 7.66 -3.74
CA GLU A 148 -10.29 7.76 -5.02
C GLU A 148 -9.32 7.76 -6.20
N ARG A 149 -8.19 8.47 -6.09
CA ARG A 149 -7.14 8.49 -7.12
C ARG A 149 -6.46 7.15 -7.29
N TYR A 150 -6.18 6.46 -6.19
CA TYR A 150 -5.63 5.10 -6.27
C TYR A 150 -6.65 4.11 -6.84
N SER A 151 -7.93 4.22 -6.50
CA SER A 151 -8.99 3.44 -7.11
C SER A 151 -9.10 3.68 -8.61
N ALA A 152 -8.98 4.94 -9.04
CA ALA A 152 -8.98 5.30 -10.46
C ALA A 152 -7.75 4.71 -11.18
N LEU A 153 -6.56 4.79 -10.58
CA LEU A 153 -5.33 4.22 -11.12
C LEU A 153 -5.42 2.69 -11.29
N VAL A 154 -5.93 2.01 -10.27
CA VAL A 154 -6.15 0.55 -10.29
C VAL A 154 -7.14 0.17 -11.39
N LYS A 155 -8.21 0.95 -11.55
CA LYS A 155 -9.22 0.74 -12.59
C LYS A 155 -8.69 1.02 -14.00
N GLU A 156 -7.74 1.96 -14.18
CA GLU A 156 -7.07 2.22 -15.46
C GLU A 156 -6.28 1.00 -15.95
N ALA A 157 -5.87 0.12 -15.03
CA ALA A 157 -5.21 -1.17 -15.31
C ALA A 157 -6.19 -2.37 -15.38
N ASP A 158 -7.50 -2.14 -15.54
CA ASP A 158 -8.55 -3.16 -15.56
C ASP A 158 -8.60 -4.04 -14.29
N LEU A 159 -8.22 -3.46 -13.15
CA LEU A 159 -8.23 -4.11 -11.85
C LEU A 159 -9.26 -3.47 -10.92
N GLU A 160 -9.59 -4.16 -9.83
CA GLU A 160 -10.49 -3.66 -8.79
C GLU A 160 -9.78 -3.56 -7.43
N LEU A 161 -10.01 -2.44 -6.72
CA LEU A 161 -9.46 -2.20 -5.38
C LEU A 161 -10.44 -2.69 -4.31
N LEU A 162 -9.98 -3.58 -3.45
CA LEU A 162 -10.72 -4.09 -2.30
C LEU A 162 -10.19 -3.47 -1.00
N LEU A 163 -11.10 -3.01 -0.17
CA LEU A 163 -10.80 -2.39 1.13
C LEU A 163 -11.52 -3.16 2.25
N PRO A 164 -11.07 -4.36 2.60
CA PRO A 164 -11.84 -5.28 3.45
C PRO A 164 -12.11 -4.78 4.86
N VAL A 165 -11.35 -3.78 5.34
CA VAL A 165 -11.44 -3.25 6.71
C VAL A 165 -11.81 -1.76 6.74
N TYR A 166 -12.19 -1.17 5.61
CA TYR A 166 -12.40 0.28 5.48
C TYR A 166 -13.46 0.84 6.42
N GLU A 167 -14.57 0.12 6.62
CA GLU A 167 -15.68 0.55 7.48
C GLU A 167 -15.39 0.53 8.97
N LEU A 168 -14.31 -0.06 9.44
CA LEU A 168 -13.98 -0.08 10.87
C LEU A 168 -13.79 1.35 11.38
N ASN A 169 -14.40 1.64 12.53
CA ASN A 169 -14.43 2.98 13.09
C ASN A 169 -13.25 3.27 14.03
N ASP A 170 -12.66 2.23 14.61
CA ASP A 170 -11.57 2.37 15.58
C ASP A 170 -10.72 1.11 15.75
N ASN A 171 -9.69 1.23 16.59
CA ASN A 171 -8.80 0.14 16.92
C ASN A 171 -9.47 -0.97 17.73
N TRP A 172 -10.50 -0.63 18.51
CA TRP A 172 -11.19 -1.57 19.38
C TRP A 172 -12.01 -2.57 18.57
N GLU A 173 -12.76 -2.11 17.56
CA GLU A 173 -13.49 -2.99 16.64
C GLU A 173 -12.57 -3.99 15.96
N ARG A 174 -11.46 -3.51 15.42
CA ARG A 174 -10.44 -4.34 14.79
C ARG A 174 -9.87 -5.39 15.73
N ASP A 175 -9.42 -4.95 16.91
CA ASP A 175 -8.73 -5.82 17.86
C ASP A 175 -9.69 -6.88 18.44
N ASN A 176 -10.94 -6.53 18.69
CA ASN A 176 -11.98 -7.49 19.08
C ASN A 176 -12.25 -8.53 17.99
N GLU A 177 -12.33 -8.11 16.73
CA GLU A 177 -12.52 -9.07 15.64
C GLU A 177 -11.35 -10.04 15.54
N LEU A 178 -10.11 -9.55 15.66
CA LEU A 178 -8.91 -10.39 15.67
C LEU A 178 -8.92 -11.38 16.84
N LEU A 179 -9.28 -10.92 18.05
CA LEU A 179 -9.39 -11.77 19.23
C LEU A 179 -10.45 -12.87 19.06
N ARG A 180 -11.64 -12.54 18.52
CA ARG A 180 -12.69 -13.52 18.23
C ARG A 180 -12.24 -14.57 17.20
N ARG A 181 -11.31 -14.22 16.32
CA ARG A 181 -10.69 -15.14 15.35
C ARG A 181 -9.55 -15.97 15.96
N GLY A 182 -9.25 -15.78 17.25
CA GLY A 182 -8.20 -16.49 17.99
C GLY A 182 -6.79 -15.92 17.80
N TYR A 183 -6.69 -14.64 17.36
CA TYR A 183 -5.38 -14.00 17.18
C TYR A 183 -5.01 -13.08 18.33
N ILE A 184 -3.74 -13.10 18.72
CA ILE A 184 -3.18 -12.14 19.66
C ILE A 184 -2.87 -10.85 18.88
N CYS A 185 -3.32 -9.71 19.42
CA CYS A 185 -3.20 -8.39 18.78
C CYS A 185 -1.77 -7.81 18.83
N LYS A 186 -0.74 -8.62 18.55
CA LYS A 186 0.64 -8.13 18.37
C LYS A 186 0.83 -7.68 16.94
N THR A 187 1.43 -6.50 16.79
CA THR A 187 1.85 -6.00 15.47
C THR A 187 3.30 -6.38 15.21
N MET A 188 3.60 -6.74 13.97
CA MET A 188 4.95 -6.89 13.42
C MET A 188 5.14 -5.93 12.25
N GLU A 189 4.42 -4.82 12.29
CA GLU A 189 4.45 -3.80 11.28
C GLU A 189 5.83 -3.18 11.16
N GLN A 190 6.29 -3.09 9.92
CA GLN A 190 7.49 -2.33 9.59
C GLN A 190 7.32 -0.86 10.00
N LYS A 191 8.42 -0.22 10.39
CA LYS A 191 8.44 1.17 10.80
C LYS A 191 9.20 2.01 9.78
N CYS A 192 8.61 3.12 9.36
CA CYS A 192 9.26 4.08 8.48
C CYS A 192 9.97 5.17 9.31
N LEU A 193 11.21 5.51 8.94
CA LEU A 193 11.98 6.54 9.63
C LEU A 193 11.53 7.95 9.26
N ILE A 194 10.91 8.14 8.10
CA ILE A 194 10.47 9.43 7.59
C ILE A 194 8.98 9.65 7.83
N GLY A 195 8.17 8.62 7.64
CA GLY A 195 6.72 8.66 7.81
C GLY A 195 6.31 8.63 9.27
N PHE A 196 6.40 9.75 9.96
CA PHE A 196 5.76 9.89 11.27
C PHE A 196 4.29 10.23 11.05
N PRO A 197 3.37 9.58 11.81
CA PRO A 197 1.99 10.03 11.82
C PRO A 197 1.97 11.50 12.23
N ALA A 198 1.42 12.34 11.38
CA ALA A 198 1.15 13.72 11.76
C ALA A 198 0.25 13.67 13.01
N LYS A 199 0.66 14.35 14.08
CA LYS A 199 -0.15 14.43 15.30
C LYS A 199 -1.37 15.31 15.11
N ASP A 200 -1.34 16.13 14.07
CA ASP A 200 -2.36 17.14 13.80
C ASP A 200 -3.31 16.69 12.70
N SER A 201 -4.54 17.16 12.77
CA SER A 201 -5.52 16.95 11.72
C SER A 201 -5.00 17.50 10.39
N ILE A 202 -5.09 16.71 9.34
CA ILE A 202 -4.79 17.17 7.98
C ILE A 202 -5.85 18.20 7.62
N ASP A 203 -5.43 19.45 7.38
CA ASP A 203 -6.32 20.51 6.95
C ASP A 203 -6.57 20.47 5.43
N GLN A 204 -7.54 21.26 4.97
CA GLN A 204 -7.90 21.30 3.56
C GLN A 204 -6.74 21.76 2.67
N THR A 205 -5.83 22.59 3.19
CA THR A 205 -4.68 23.10 2.44
C THR A 205 -3.69 21.97 2.10
N VAL A 206 -3.48 21.05 3.04
CA VAL A 206 -2.65 19.84 2.82
C VAL A 206 -3.31 18.93 1.79
N ILE A 207 -4.61 18.73 1.92
CA ILE A 207 -5.40 17.93 0.98
C ILE A 207 -5.28 18.49 -0.44
N ASP A 208 -5.47 19.81 -0.60
CA ASP A 208 -5.33 20.48 -1.89
C ASP A 208 -3.92 20.34 -2.48
N GLY A 209 -2.88 20.43 -1.63
CA GLY A 209 -1.49 20.22 -2.03
C GLY A 209 -1.22 18.79 -2.50
N VAL A 210 -1.77 17.79 -1.81
CA VAL A 210 -1.69 16.36 -2.20
C VAL A 210 -2.33 16.15 -3.56
N HIS A 211 -3.52 16.73 -3.78
CA HIS A 211 -4.23 16.60 -5.05
C HIS A 211 -3.46 17.25 -6.18
N ALA A 212 -3.02 18.49 -5.96
CA ALA A 212 -2.25 19.23 -6.96
C ALA A 212 -0.99 18.44 -7.37
N TYR A 213 -0.26 17.92 -6.41
CA TYR A 213 0.95 17.14 -6.70
C TYR A 213 0.62 15.83 -7.43
N TYR A 214 -0.42 15.13 -7.01
CA TYR A 214 -0.82 13.90 -7.69
C TYR A 214 -1.20 14.16 -9.15
N ASP A 215 -2.07 15.16 -9.38
CA ASP A 215 -2.61 15.44 -10.71
C ASP A 215 -1.58 16.10 -11.65
N GLU A 216 -0.69 16.93 -11.12
CA GLU A 216 0.29 17.69 -11.91
C GLU A 216 1.62 16.97 -12.13
N VAL A 217 2.01 16.07 -11.22
CA VAL A 217 3.32 15.41 -11.25
C VAL A 217 3.20 13.89 -11.30
N ILE A 218 2.49 13.30 -10.33
CA ILE A 218 2.46 11.84 -10.19
C ILE A 218 1.78 11.19 -11.41
N LEU A 219 0.56 11.57 -11.72
CA LEU A 219 -0.21 10.94 -12.78
C LEU A 219 0.41 11.13 -14.17
N PRO A 220 0.86 12.34 -14.58
CA PRO A 220 1.60 12.51 -15.82
C PRO A 220 2.88 11.66 -15.87
N ARG A 221 3.61 11.57 -14.75
CA ARG A 221 4.85 10.78 -14.69
C ARG A 221 4.61 9.28 -14.80
N ILE A 222 3.52 8.76 -14.20
CA ILE A 222 3.11 7.35 -14.37
C ILE A 222 2.90 7.03 -15.86
N ARG A 223 2.24 7.94 -16.59
CA ARG A 223 1.95 7.76 -18.02
C ARG A 223 3.21 7.90 -18.88
N GLU A 224 4.03 8.91 -18.61
CA GLU A 224 5.31 9.12 -19.32
C GLU A 224 6.26 7.93 -19.18
N LEU A 225 6.34 7.34 -18.00
CA LEU A 225 7.19 6.19 -17.71
C LEU A 225 6.53 4.84 -18.01
N HIS A 226 5.31 4.84 -18.52
CA HIS A 226 4.56 3.61 -18.84
C HIS A 226 4.46 2.63 -17.65
N PHE A 227 4.32 3.14 -16.42
CA PHE A 227 4.30 2.31 -15.22
C PHE A 227 3.08 1.37 -15.08
N LEU A 228 2.10 1.48 -15.95
CA LEU A 228 0.98 0.52 -16.05
C LEU A 228 1.27 -0.61 -17.04
N GLU A 229 2.44 -0.63 -17.68
CA GLU A 229 2.91 -1.70 -18.56
C GLU A 229 3.87 -2.62 -17.81
N SER A 230 3.68 -3.93 -17.92
CA SER A 230 4.33 -4.94 -17.07
C SER A 230 5.87 -4.89 -17.06
N ASP A 231 6.50 -4.63 -18.21
CA ASP A 231 7.94 -4.74 -18.34
C ASP A 231 8.70 -3.52 -17.80
N THR A 232 8.06 -2.36 -17.79
CA THR A 232 8.70 -1.11 -17.36
C THR A 232 8.98 -1.09 -15.86
N VAL A 233 8.06 -1.58 -15.05
CA VAL A 233 8.19 -1.56 -13.58
C VAL A 233 9.40 -2.37 -13.11
N LEU A 234 9.74 -3.46 -13.79
CA LEU A 234 10.89 -4.31 -13.45
C LEU A 234 12.21 -3.54 -13.41
N CYS A 235 12.39 -2.55 -14.30
CA CYS A 235 13.62 -1.74 -14.36
C CYS A 235 13.81 -0.87 -13.10
N TYR A 236 12.75 -0.60 -12.36
CA TYR A 236 12.74 0.24 -11.16
C TYR A 236 12.68 -0.54 -9.86
N LEU A 237 12.42 -1.86 -9.92
CA LEU A 237 12.46 -2.73 -8.74
C LEU A 237 13.89 -3.17 -8.48
N GLU A 238 14.38 -2.85 -7.29
CA GLU A 238 15.62 -3.44 -6.79
C GLU A 238 15.37 -4.92 -6.44
N ASN A 239 16.45 -5.71 -6.36
CA ASN A 239 16.38 -7.15 -6.13
C ASN A 239 15.41 -7.53 -5.00
N LYS A 240 14.55 -8.51 -5.28
CA LYS A 240 13.65 -9.13 -4.32
C LYS A 240 14.45 -9.77 -3.19
N TYR A 241 14.04 -9.56 -1.94
CA TYR A 241 14.55 -10.36 -0.83
C TYR A 241 13.93 -11.77 -0.88
N ASP A 242 14.73 -12.76 -1.16
CA ASP A 242 14.34 -14.16 -1.15
C ASP A 242 14.63 -14.75 0.24
N GLU A 243 13.72 -14.49 1.21
CA GLU A 243 13.84 -15.05 2.57
C GLU A 243 13.33 -16.49 2.70
N PHE A 244 12.65 -17.01 1.68
CA PHE A 244 12.08 -18.35 1.70
C PHE A 244 12.98 -19.46 1.12
N SER A 245 14.17 -19.12 0.66
CA SER A 245 15.10 -20.07 0.05
C SER A 245 16.21 -20.56 0.99
N LYS A 246 16.02 -20.39 2.31
CA LYS A 246 16.93 -20.96 3.32
C LYS A 246 16.21 -21.78 4.36
#